data_961ec0a04558a0223c27163b520cabdc
#
_entry.id   961ec0a04558a0223c27163b520cabdc
#
_cell.length_a   1.000
_cell.length_b   1.000
_cell.length_c   1.000
_cell.angle_alpha   90.00
_cell.angle_beta   90.00
_cell.angle_gamma   90.00
#
_symmetry.space_group_name_H-M   'P 1'
#
loop_
_entity.id
_entity.type
_entity.pdbx_description
1 polymer ?
#
loop_
_entity_poly.entity_id
_entity_poly.type
_entity_poly.pdbx_seq_one_letter_code
_entity_poly.pdbx_strand_id
1 'polypeptide(L)'
;MQLKPEEISKVIRSQIKYYENAIRQDETGTVLMVGDGIARASGLSNCMAGELLEFEDGSYGMAQNLEENSVSVVLFGSGENISEGQLVKRTGKVVSVPVGEGMIGRVVNALGQPIDGAGPITAAEYRPIESPAPGICERKGVNQPLQTGIKAIDSMVPIGRGQRELIIGDRQTGKTTIATDTILNQKGKDVICIYVAIGQKRSTVASLVENLEKNGAMAYTIVVAATASEASPLQYIVPYSGCAMGEYFMYQGKDVLIIYDDLSKHAVAYRALSLLIRRPPGREAYPGDVFYLHSRLLERAAKLDDEHGGGSMTALPIIETQAGDISAYIPTNVISITDGQIFLETELFHSGVMPAVNPGVSVSRVGGNAQIKAMKKVAGTLKLIYSQYRELASFAQFGSDLDADTKARLEQGVRIVEVLKQNQNAPVPVEKQVAILYAVTKGILSKVAAEDVRAYEDGLYTLLDTDADGAAVMQEISATGKLEADTEEKLKSALESYTENFINTRPAK
;
A
#
# COMPACT_ATOMS: atom_id res chain seq x y z
N MET A 1 27.36 -43.48 57.48
CA MET A 1 27.44 -43.96 56.09
C MET A 1 28.50 -43.15 55.40
N GLN A 2 29.69 -43.69 55.15
CA GLN A 2 30.75 -43.02 54.41
C GLN A 2 30.47 -43.22 52.90
N LEU A 3 30.22 -42.18 52.20
CA LEU A 3 30.10 -42.21 50.75
C LEU A 3 31.41 -42.59 50.10
N LYS A 4 31.38 -43.56 49.20
CA LYS A 4 32.57 -43.99 48.49
C LYS A 4 33.08 -42.89 47.56
N PRO A 5 34.40 -42.71 47.36
CA PRO A 5 34.96 -41.65 46.51
C PRO A 5 34.42 -41.64 45.09
N GLU A 6 34.02 -42.79 44.56
CA GLU A 6 33.42 -42.94 43.23
C GLU A 6 31.98 -42.38 43.15
N GLU A 7 31.21 -42.44 44.24
CA GLU A 7 29.85 -41.88 44.33
C GLU A 7 29.89 -40.33 44.41
N ILE A 8 30.88 -39.84 45.18
CA ILE A 8 31.13 -38.38 45.28
C ILE A 8 31.58 -37.86 43.93
N SER A 9 32.45 -38.58 43.20
CA SER A 9 32.87 -38.17 41.85
C SER A 9 31.72 -38.19 40.82
N LYS A 10 30.79 -39.14 40.93
CA LYS A 10 29.57 -39.19 40.10
C LYS A 10 28.62 -38.04 40.38
N VAL A 11 28.40 -37.72 41.65
CA VAL A 11 27.54 -36.62 42.07
C VAL A 11 28.14 -35.26 41.61
N ILE A 12 29.46 -35.11 41.80
CA ILE A 12 30.16 -33.89 41.34
C ILE A 12 30.09 -33.76 39.80
N ARG A 13 30.33 -34.84 39.06
CA ARG A 13 30.18 -34.81 37.58
C ARG A 13 28.73 -34.54 37.11
N SER A 14 27.75 -35.10 37.80
CA SER A 14 26.34 -34.81 37.47
C SER A 14 25.97 -33.39 37.84
N GLN A 15 26.46 -32.84 38.95
CA GLN A 15 26.24 -31.43 39.30
C GLN A 15 26.97 -30.46 38.37
N ILE A 16 28.20 -30.77 37.96
CA ILE A 16 28.94 -30.00 36.96
C ILE A 16 28.19 -30.03 35.63
N LYS A 17 27.71 -31.19 35.19
CA LYS A 17 26.90 -31.32 33.97
C LYS A 17 25.54 -30.58 34.04
N TYR A 18 24.94 -30.55 35.25
CA TYR A 18 23.75 -29.74 35.52
C TYR A 18 24.07 -28.24 35.59
N TYR A 19 25.25 -27.86 36.08
CA TYR A 19 25.74 -26.50 36.13
C TYR A 19 26.14 -25.97 34.75
N GLU A 20 26.74 -26.80 33.90
CA GLU A 20 27.00 -26.44 32.48
C GLU A 20 25.69 -26.26 31.68
N ASN A 21 24.62 -26.99 32.02
CA ASN A 21 23.30 -26.80 31.42
C ASN A 21 22.48 -25.64 32.04
N ALA A 22 22.89 -25.16 33.22
CA ALA A 22 22.22 -24.05 33.91
C ALA A 22 22.89 -22.68 33.65
N ILE A 23 24.12 -22.66 33.16
CA ILE A 23 24.79 -21.46 32.65
C ILE A 23 24.43 -21.39 31.15
N ARG A 24 23.21 -21.01 30.82
CA ARG A 24 23.03 -20.12 29.67
C ARG A 24 23.75 -18.84 30.09
N GLN A 25 25.02 -18.71 29.76
CA GLN A 25 25.68 -17.42 29.72
C GLN A 25 24.84 -16.62 28.73
N ASP A 26 24.01 -15.71 29.26
CA ASP A 26 23.45 -14.65 28.45
C ASP A 26 24.67 -13.97 27.83
N GLU A 27 24.89 -14.18 26.53
CA GLU A 27 26.06 -13.63 25.86
C GLU A 27 25.91 -12.12 25.92
N THR A 28 26.76 -11.50 26.69
CA THR A 28 26.78 -10.05 26.90
C THR A 28 27.97 -9.46 26.15
N GLY A 29 27.73 -8.37 25.50
CA GLY A 29 28.74 -7.53 24.89
C GLY A 29 28.92 -6.21 25.62
N THR A 30 29.87 -5.43 25.17
CA THR A 30 30.16 -4.09 25.70
C THR A 30 30.00 -3.06 24.58
N VAL A 31 29.31 -1.96 24.87
CA VAL A 31 29.16 -0.83 23.95
C VAL A 31 30.51 -0.15 23.75
N LEU A 32 30.99 -0.10 22.52
CA LEU A 32 32.24 0.55 22.11
C LEU A 32 32.02 2.01 21.70
N MET A 33 30.87 2.31 21.13
CA MET A 33 30.51 3.65 20.63
C MET A 33 28.99 3.75 20.55
N VAL A 34 28.47 4.93 20.84
CA VAL A 34 27.04 5.26 20.64
C VAL A 34 26.91 6.66 20.07
N GLY A 35 25.97 6.87 19.15
CA GLY A 35 25.65 8.18 18.59
C GLY A 35 24.70 8.06 17.40
N ASP A 36 23.92 9.11 17.17
CA ASP A 36 23.02 9.25 16.01
C ASP A 36 22.06 8.07 15.76
N GLY A 37 21.61 7.40 16.83
CA GLY A 37 20.68 6.27 16.73
C GLY A 37 21.34 4.92 16.39
N ILE A 38 22.66 4.84 16.46
CA ILE A 38 23.41 3.59 16.33
C ILE A 38 24.34 3.36 17.52
N ALA A 39 24.63 2.10 17.82
CA ALA A 39 25.67 1.69 18.72
C ALA A 39 26.59 0.64 18.06
N ARG A 40 27.83 0.57 18.48
CA ARG A 40 28.74 -0.56 18.18
C ARG A 40 29.06 -1.28 19.46
N ALA A 41 28.92 -2.59 19.45
CA ALA A 41 29.21 -3.43 20.59
C ALA A 41 30.20 -4.53 20.23
N SER A 42 31.03 -4.93 21.19
CA SER A 42 31.95 -6.09 21.10
C SER A 42 31.46 -7.24 21.96
N GLY A 43 32.00 -8.43 21.77
CA GLY A 43 31.72 -9.57 22.61
C GLY A 43 30.44 -10.37 22.31
N LEU A 44 29.76 -10.04 21.17
CA LEU A 44 28.53 -10.67 20.72
C LEU A 44 28.81 -11.66 19.57
N SER A 45 29.71 -12.62 19.78
CA SER A 45 30.25 -13.50 18.73
C SER A 45 29.21 -14.40 18.06
N ASN A 46 28.12 -14.75 18.76
CA ASN A 46 27.04 -15.58 18.20
C ASN A 46 25.79 -14.75 17.80
N CYS A 47 25.89 -13.43 17.77
CA CYS A 47 24.77 -12.56 17.40
C CYS A 47 24.33 -12.82 15.95
N MET A 48 23.01 -12.84 15.74
CA MET A 48 22.41 -12.99 14.41
C MET A 48 22.06 -11.63 13.81
N ALA A 49 22.13 -11.52 12.50
CA ALA A 49 21.60 -10.34 11.81
C ALA A 49 20.08 -10.22 12.06
N GLY A 50 19.61 -9.02 12.38
CA GLY A 50 18.21 -8.78 12.76
C GLY A 50 17.86 -9.20 14.20
N GLU A 51 18.83 -9.65 15.00
CA GLU A 51 18.59 -10.00 16.40
C GLU A 51 18.27 -8.77 17.24
N LEU A 52 17.28 -8.90 18.12
CA LEU A 52 16.94 -7.89 19.12
C LEU A 52 17.97 -7.93 20.25
N LEU A 53 18.56 -6.80 20.55
CA LEU A 53 19.53 -6.61 21.64
C LEU A 53 18.94 -5.71 22.70
N GLU A 54 19.20 -6.03 23.97
CA GLU A 54 18.74 -5.26 25.13
C GLU A 54 19.93 -4.56 25.78
N PHE A 55 19.82 -3.27 25.99
CA PHE A 55 20.81 -2.45 26.66
C PHE A 55 20.52 -2.37 28.15
N GLU A 56 21.53 -2.00 28.94
CA GLU A 56 21.46 -1.92 30.41
C GLU A 56 20.38 -0.95 30.93
N ASP A 57 20.06 0.08 30.16
CA ASP A 57 19.00 1.05 30.45
C ASP A 57 17.59 0.56 30.11
N GLY A 58 17.45 -0.69 29.62
CA GLY A 58 16.18 -1.28 29.16
C GLY A 58 15.76 -0.84 27.77
N SER A 59 16.58 -0.10 27.04
CA SER A 59 16.34 0.21 25.63
C SER A 59 16.70 -0.99 24.73
N TYR A 60 16.16 -0.98 23.52
CA TYR A 60 16.36 -2.05 22.54
C TYR A 60 16.99 -1.53 21.25
N GLY A 61 17.70 -2.42 20.57
CA GLY A 61 18.23 -2.19 19.25
C GLY A 61 18.25 -3.46 18.41
N MET A 62 18.48 -3.32 17.13
CA MET A 62 18.58 -4.43 16.18
C MET A 62 20.01 -4.56 15.66
N ALA A 63 20.57 -5.75 15.71
CA ALA A 63 21.86 -6.07 15.09
C ALA A 63 21.74 -5.96 13.56
N GLN A 64 22.49 -5.03 12.95
CA GLN A 64 22.39 -4.73 11.52
C GLN A 64 23.63 -5.18 10.73
N ASN A 65 24.83 -4.96 11.27
CA ASN A 65 26.08 -5.31 10.60
C ASN A 65 26.94 -6.14 11.57
N LEU A 66 27.31 -7.35 11.12
CA LEU A 66 28.14 -8.26 11.89
C LEU A 66 29.56 -8.19 11.33
N GLU A 67 30.50 -7.69 12.13
CA GLU A 67 31.91 -7.62 11.80
C GLU A 67 32.67 -8.62 12.69
N GLU A 68 33.92 -8.92 12.35
CA GLU A 68 34.74 -9.94 13.08
C GLU A 68 34.84 -9.63 14.58
N ASN A 69 34.99 -8.36 14.98
CA ASN A 69 35.21 -7.93 16.35
C ASN A 69 34.12 -7.03 16.92
N SER A 70 33.08 -6.71 16.14
CA SER A 70 32.03 -5.81 16.58
C SER A 70 30.72 -6.06 15.85
N VAL A 71 29.62 -5.65 16.49
CA VAL A 71 28.29 -5.65 15.92
C VAL A 71 27.78 -4.20 15.87
N SER A 72 27.35 -3.76 14.71
CA SER A 72 26.66 -2.47 14.58
C SER A 72 25.19 -2.66 14.86
N VAL A 73 24.67 -1.90 15.81
CA VAL A 73 23.31 -2.00 16.33
C VAL A 73 22.55 -0.72 15.99
N VAL A 74 21.36 -0.86 15.45
CA VAL A 74 20.42 0.22 15.15
C VAL A 74 19.49 0.37 16.35
N LEU A 75 19.48 1.53 17.00
CA LEU A 75 18.72 1.76 18.23
C LEU A 75 17.26 2.11 17.94
N PHE A 76 16.33 1.57 18.74
CA PHE A 76 14.90 1.88 18.67
C PHE A 76 14.48 3.04 19.58
N GLY A 77 15.41 3.97 19.83
CA GLY A 77 15.19 5.13 20.66
C GLY A 77 16.25 6.21 20.43
N SER A 78 16.27 7.24 21.26
CA SER A 78 17.27 8.34 21.17
C SER A 78 18.70 7.89 21.50
N GLY A 79 18.85 6.83 22.27
CA GLY A 79 20.16 6.34 22.75
C GLY A 79 20.83 7.26 23.77
N GLU A 80 20.12 8.28 24.29
CA GLU A 80 20.68 9.29 25.21
C GLU A 80 21.20 8.71 26.53
N ASN A 81 20.59 7.60 26.97
CA ASN A 81 20.96 6.93 28.22
C ASN A 81 22.01 5.81 28.02
N ILE A 82 22.39 5.53 26.77
CA ILE A 82 23.41 4.53 26.47
C ILE A 82 24.76 5.20 26.44
N SER A 83 25.74 4.60 27.15
CA SER A 83 27.11 5.11 27.25
C SER A 83 28.12 4.04 26.84
N GLU A 84 29.29 4.48 26.41
CA GLU A 84 30.42 3.59 26.15
C GLU A 84 30.79 2.82 27.42
N GLY A 85 31.08 1.54 27.27
CA GLY A 85 31.41 0.64 28.36
C GLY A 85 30.20 -0.05 29.02
N GLN A 86 28.97 0.36 28.74
CA GLN A 86 27.75 -0.33 29.21
C GLN A 86 27.59 -1.72 28.61
N LEU A 87 26.85 -2.56 29.31
CA LEU A 87 26.53 -3.91 28.83
C LEU A 87 25.38 -3.89 27.84
N VAL A 88 25.49 -4.76 26.85
CA VAL A 88 24.42 -5.10 25.92
C VAL A 88 24.24 -6.60 25.89
N LYS A 89 22.99 -7.04 25.96
CA LYS A 89 22.60 -8.43 26.09
C LYS A 89 21.90 -8.92 24.84
N ARG A 90 22.25 -10.14 24.40
CA ARG A 90 21.51 -10.84 23.36
C ARG A 90 20.17 -11.34 23.89
N THR A 91 19.12 -11.19 23.11
CA THR A 91 17.81 -11.78 23.42
C THR A 91 17.63 -13.17 22.79
N GLY A 92 18.46 -13.54 21.80
CA GLY A 92 18.31 -14.76 21.01
C GLY A 92 17.07 -14.75 20.12
N LYS A 93 16.41 -13.60 19.95
CA LYS A 93 15.19 -13.45 19.15
C LYS A 93 15.40 -12.37 18.09
N VAL A 94 14.89 -12.60 16.89
CA VAL A 94 14.81 -11.57 15.87
C VAL A 94 13.73 -10.54 16.22
N VAL A 95 13.89 -9.32 15.73
CA VAL A 95 12.88 -8.26 15.94
C VAL A 95 11.53 -8.73 15.43
N SER A 96 10.53 -8.68 16.28
CA SER A 96 9.19 -9.18 16.03
C SER A 96 8.14 -8.18 16.51
N VAL A 97 6.97 -8.19 15.88
CA VAL A 97 5.83 -7.31 16.21
C VAL A 97 4.61 -8.13 16.61
N PRO A 98 3.76 -7.58 17.49
CA PRO A 98 2.49 -8.21 17.83
C PRO A 98 1.56 -8.22 16.61
N VAL A 99 0.84 -9.31 16.43
CA VAL A 99 -0.13 -9.51 15.35
C VAL A 99 -1.42 -10.11 15.88
N GLY A 100 -2.50 -9.97 15.15
CA GLY A 100 -3.80 -10.52 15.53
C GLY A 100 -4.96 -9.57 15.28
N GLU A 101 -6.18 -10.05 15.47
CA GLU A 101 -7.40 -9.27 15.28
C GLU A 101 -7.51 -8.05 16.23
N GLY A 102 -6.88 -8.13 17.41
CA GLY A 102 -6.80 -7.01 18.35
C GLY A 102 -6.05 -5.78 17.82
N MET A 103 -5.34 -5.91 16.69
CA MET A 103 -4.66 -4.79 16.02
C MET A 103 -5.62 -3.98 15.13
N ILE A 104 -6.75 -4.55 14.71
CA ILE A 104 -7.72 -3.88 13.83
C ILE A 104 -8.36 -2.71 14.58
N GLY A 105 -8.46 -1.56 13.94
CA GLY A 105 -8.98 -0.34 14.54
C GLY A 105 -7.95 0.46 15.35
N ARG A 106 -6.70 0.00 15.43
CA ARG A 106 -5.68 0.61 16.26
C ARG A 106 -4.65 1.40 15.45
N VAL A 107 -4.06 2.39 16.12
CA VAL A 107 -2.90 3.13 15.62
C VAL A 107 -1.69 2.75 16.46
N VAL A 108 -0.67 2.20 15.81
CA VAL A 108 0.52 1.66 16.46
C VAL A 108 1.81 2.25 15.90
N ASN A 109 2.88 2.20 16.68
CA ASN A 109 4.21 2.58 16.22
C ASN A 109 4.90 1.43 15.45
N ALA A 110 6.15 1.65 15.02
CA ALA A 110 6.94 0.67 14.29
C ALA A 110 7.21 -0.65 15.04
N LEU A 111 7.08 -0.67 16.36
CA LEU A 111 7.23 -1.86 17.20
C LEU A 111 5.88 -2.52 17.55
N GLY A 112 4.77 -2.03 16.97
CA GLY A 112 3.43 -2.52 17.25
C GLY A 112 2.83 -2.06 18.59
N GLN A 113 3.45 -1.08 19.24
CA GLN A 113 2.92 -0.51 20.49
C GLN A 113 1.82 0.53 20.17
N PRO A 114 0.70 0.55 20.92
CA PRO A 114 -0.38 1.49 20.68
C PRO A 114 0.04 2.93 20.97
N ILE A 115 -0.33 3.84 20.07
CA ILE A 115 -0.10 5.28 20.19
C ILE A 115 -1.40 6.11 20.11
N ASP A 116 -2.55 5.42 20.09
CA ASP A 116 -3.89 5.98 19.97
C ASP A 116 -4.55 6.32 21.31
N GLY A 117 -3.90 6.00 22.43
CA GLY A 117 -4.45 6.22 23.78
C GLY A 117 -5.58 5.26 24.17
N ALA A 118 -5.92 4.26 23.35
CA ALA A 118 -7.01 3.32 23.61
C ALA A 118 -6.60 2.12 24.49
N GLY A 119 -5.46 2.20 25.17
CA GLY A 119 -4.96 1.18 26.09
C GLY A 119 -4.16 0.07 25.40
N PRO A 120 -3.69 -0.94 26.17
CA PRO A 120 -2.85 -2.02 25.65
C PRO A 120 -3.59 -2.90 24.64
N ILE A 121 -2.84 -3.49 23.71
CA ILE A 121 -3.36 -4.40 22.69
C ILE A 121 -3.07 -5.83 23.12
N THR A 122 -4.06 -6.72 23.04
CA THR A 122 -3.87 -8.15 23.22
C THR A 122 -3.44 -8.76 21.89
N ALA A 123 -2.17 -9.12 21.80
CA ALA A 123 -1.62 -9.81 20.63
C ALA A 123 -2.07 -11.29 20.64
N ALA A 124 -2.37 -11.82 19.43
CA ALA A 124 -2.56 -13.26 19.27
C ALA A 124 -1.22 -14.00 19.27
N GLU A 125 -0.24 -13.44 18.55
CA GLU A 125 1.14 -13.96 18.47
C GLU A 125 2.11 -12.82 18.12
N TYR A 126 3.40 -13.15 18.03
CA TYR A 126 4.45 -12.25 17.55
C TYR A 126 5.07 -12.82 16.27
N ARG A 127 5.16 -12.00 15.23
CA ARG A 127 5.81 -12.35 13.96
C ARG A 127 7.09 -11.56 13.74
N PRO A 128 8.16 -12.22 13.23
CA PRO A 128 9.34 -11.49 12.76
C PRO A 128 8.98 -10.42 11.74
N ILE A 129 9.58 -9.24 11.85
CA ILE A 129 9.35 -8.16 10.88
C ILE A 129 9.93 -8.51 9.50
N GLU A 130 11.05 -9.25 9.47
CA GLU A 130 11.62 -9.77 8.24
C GLU A 130 11.29 -11.26 8.13
N SER A 131 10.62 -11.62 7.06
CA SER A 131 10.24 -12.99 6.70
C SER A 131 10.50 -13.19 5.21
N PRO A 132 10.85 -14.41 4.77
CA PRO A 132 10.95 -14.70 3.35
C PRO A 132 9.59 -14.51 2.67
N ALA A 133 9.62 -14.07 1.43
CA ALA A 133 8.42 -13.98 0.60
C ALA A 133 7.88 -15.39 0.27
N PRO A 134 6.56 -15.54 0.01
CA PRO A 134 6.01 -16.81 -0.45
C PRO A 134 6.75 -17.36 -1.67
N GLY A 135 6.99 -18.66 -1.70
CA GLY A 135 7.64 -19.35 -2.81
C GLY A 135 6.84 -19.32 -4.10
N ILE A 136 7.48 -19.70 -5.22
CA ILE A 136 6.81 -19.69 -6.55
C ILE A 136 5.63 -20.68 -6.56
N CYS A 137 5.77 -21.85 -5.92
CA CYS A 137 4.74 -22.87 -5.86
C CYS A 137 3.60 -22.55 -4.88
N GLU A 138 3.78 -21.58 -4.00
CA GLU A 138 2.78 -21.14 -3.02
C GLU A 138 1.87 -20.05 -3.58
N ARG A 139 2.18 -19.53 -4.78
CA ARG A 139 1.47 -18.41 -5.41
C ARG A 139 0.49 -18.88 -6.46
N LYS A 140 -0.64 -18.20 -6.52
CA LYS A 140 -1.65 -18.31 -7.58
C LYS A 140 -1.65 -17.04 -8.43
N GLY A 141 -2.04 -17.18 -9.69
CA GLY A 141 -2.20 -16.01 -10.57
C GLY A 141 -3.28 -15.05 -10.08
N VAL A 142 -3.02 -13.75 -10.21
CA VAL A 142 -3.96 -12.69 -9.82
C VAL A 142 -5.13 -12.65 -10.81
N ASN A 143 -6.34 -12.93 -10.34
CA ASN A 143 -7.55 -13.01 -11.16
C ASN A 143 -8.82 -12.48 -10.48
N GLN A 144 -8.68 -11.87 -9.30
CA GLN A 144 -9.78 -11.26 -8.57
C GLN A 144 -9.55 -9.75 -8.48
N PRO A 145 -10.56 -8.90 -8.77
CA PRO A 145 -10.40 -7.46 -8.67
C PRO A 145 -10.28 -7.00 -7.21
N LEU A 146 -9.38 -6.04 -6.98
CA LEU A 146 -9.43 -5.14 -5.84
C LEU A 146 -9.96 -3.80 -6.34
N GLN A 147 -11.23 -3.56 -6.13
CA GLN A 147 -11.89 -2.35 -6.61
C GLN A 147 -11.49 -1.15 -5.75
N THR A 148 -10.96 -0.11 -6.38
CA THR A 148 -10.55 1.11 -5.69
C THR A 148 -11.73 2.07 -5.45
N GLY A 149 -12.81 1.91 -6.20
CA GLY A 149 -13.92 2.86 -6.24
C GLY A 149 -13.61 4.13 -7.02
N ILE A 150 -12.46 4.18 -7.70
CA ILE A 150 -12.02 5.32 -8.51
C ILE A 150 -12.19 4.97 -9.98
N LYS A 151 -13.09 5.66 -10.67
CA LYS A 151 -13.47 5.38 -12.07
C LYS A 151 -12.26 5.30 -13.00
N ALA A 152 -11.31 6.22 -12.87
CA ALA A 152 -10.13 6.27 -13.72
C ALA A 152 -9.21 5.07 -13.52
N ILE A 153 -9.09 4.54 -12.30
CA ILE A 153 -8.24 3.41 -11.96
C ILE A 153 -8.92 2.10 -12.33
N ASP A 154 -10.13 1.86 -11.81
CA ASP A 154 -10.85 0.60 -12.00
C ASP A 154 -11.13 0.30 -13.49
N SER A 155 -11.27 1.35 -14.33
CA SER A 155 -11.51 1.22 -15.76
C SER A 155 -10.23 1.06 -16.61
N MET A 156 -9.16 1.81 -16.31
CA MET A 156 -7.98 1.92 -17.20
C MET A 156 -6.72 1.25 -16.63
N VAL A 157 -6.58 1.15 -15.31
CA VAL A 157 -5.39 0.62 -14.60
C VAL A 157 -5.87 -0.27 -13.44
N PRO A 158 -6.63 -1.33 -13.71
CA PRO A 158 -7.27 -2.13 -12.66
C PRO A 158 -6.26 -2.86 -11.81
N ILE A 159 -6.59 -3.00 -10.52
CA ILE A 159 -5.77 -3.65 -9.50
C ILE A 159 -6.42 -4.97 -9.10
N GLY A 160 -5.63 -6.05 -9.03
CA GLY A 160 -6.07 -7.35 -8.56
C GLY A 160 -5.61 -7.67 -7.14
N ARG A 161 -6.33 -8.55 -6.45
CA ARG A 161 -5.97 -9.03 -5.11
C ARG A 161 -4.68 -9.84 -5.17
N GLY A 162 -3.66 -9.37 -4.45
CA GLY A 162 -2.31 -9.93 -4.47
C GLY A 162 -1.34 -9.22 -5.43
N GLN A 163 -1.78 -8.18 -6.13
CA GLN A 163 -0.95 -7.36 -7.01
C GLN A 163 -0.17 -6.30 -6.24
N ARG A 164 0.98 -5.89 -6.77
CA ARG A 164 1.76 -4.74 -6.33
C ARG A 164 1.59 -3.62 -7.35
N GLU A 165 0.84 -2.59 -7.02
CA GLU A 165 0.59 -1.47 -7.94
C GLU A 165 1.15 -0.18 -7.34
N LEU A 166 2.13 0.42 -8.00
CA LEU A 166 2.79 1.62 -7.55
C LEU A 166 1.92 2.87 -7.79
N ILE A 167 1.80 3.73 -6.79
CA ILE A 167 1.24 5.07 -6.95
C ILE A 167 2.41 6.06 -6.97
N ILE A 168 2.63 6.74 -8.09
CA ILE A 168 3.79 7.59 -8.30
C ILE A 168 3.40 8.97 -8.84
N GLY A 169 4.06 10.02 -8.35
CA GLY A 169 3.85 11.40 -8.80
C GLY A 169 4.46 12.42 -7.84
N ASP A 170 4.42 13.67 -8.22
CA ASP A 170 4.98 14.77 -7.44
C ASP A 170 4.21 15.02 -6.15
N ARG A 171 4.75 15.89 -5.29
CA ARG A 171 4.07 16.30 -4.05
C ARG A 171 2.69 16.88 -4.34
N GLN A 172 1.71 16.57 -3.48
CA GLN A 172 0.35 17.12 -3.53
C GLN A 172 -0.43 16.80 -4.81
N THR A 173 -0.07 15.76 -5.57
CA THR A 173 -0.83 15.29 -6.75
C THR A 173 -1.99 14.35 -6.41
N GLY A 174 -2.25 14.08 -5.13
CA GLY A 174 -3.36 13.23 -4.71
C GLY A 174 -3.02 11.75 -4.45
N LYS A 175 -1.73 11.38 -4.32
CA LYS A 175 -1.30 9.99 -4.04
C LYS A 175 -1.97 9.40 -2.79
N THR A 176 -1.87 10.10 -1.67
CA THR A 176 -2.48 9.69 -0.40
C THR A 176 -4.01 9.64 -0.51
N THR A 177 -4.63 10.53 -1.28
CA THR A 177 -6.09 10.54 -1.51
C THR A 177 -6.54 9.27 -2.22
N ILE A 178 -5.84 8.85 -3.27
CA ILE A 178 -6.13 7.57 -3.97
C ILE A 178 -6.03 6.39 -3.00
N ALA A 179 -4.97 6.36 -2.20
CA ALA A 179 -4.78 5.31 -1.21
C ALA A 179 -5.92 5.28 -0.17
N THR A 180 -6.32 6.45 0.34
CA THR A 180 -7.40 6.59 1.32
C THR A 180 -8.75 6.19 0.71
N ASP A 181 -9.08 6.67 -0.49
CA ASP A 181 -10.32 6.33 -1.18
C ASP A 181 -10.41 4.82 -1.48
N THR A 182 -9.27 4.20 -1.79
CA THR A 182 -9.20 2.74 -1.95
C THR A 182 -9.52 2.01 -0.65
N ILE A 183 -9.03 2.49 0.51
CA ILE A 183 -9.41 1.94 1.83
C ILE A 183 -10.91 2.12 2.06
N LEU A 184 -11.45 3.32 1.85
CA LEU A 184 -12.87 3.60 2.07
C LEU A 184 -13.77 2.67 1.24
N ASN A 185 -13.34 2.33 0.03
CA ASN A 185 -14.08 1.43 -0.86
C ASN A 185 -14.04 -0.04 -0.42
N GLN A 186 -13.21 -0.44 0.54
CA GLN A 186 -13.16 -1.82 1.03
C GLN A 186 -14.26 -2.15 2.06
N LYS A 187 -15.05 -1.17 2.48
CA LYS A 187 -16.16 -1.39 3.43
C LYS A 187 -17.10 -2.48 2.93
N GLY A 188 -17.26 -3.54 3.73
CA GLY A 188 -18.14 -4.68 3.41
C GLY A 188 -17.61 -5.63 2.34
N LYS A 189 -16.32 -5.56 1.97
CA LYS A 189 -15.70 -6.43 0.96
C LYS A 189 -14.74 -7.48 1.53
N ASP A 190 -14.76 -7.68 2.85
CA ASP A 190 -13.90 -8.64 3.58
C ASP A 190 -12.40 -8.46 3.31
N VAL A 191 -11.97 -7.20 3.19
CA VAL A 191 -10.56 -6.83 3.02
C VAL A 191 -10.08 -6.10 4.27
N ILE A 192 -9.00 -6.59 4.88
CA ILE A 192 -8.33 -5.92 5.99
C ILE A 192 -7.33 -4.92 5.40
N CYS A 193 -7.41 -3.67 5.83
CA CYS A 193 -6.55 -2.62 5.35
C CYS A 193 -5.43 -2.33 6.35
N ILE A 194 -4.23 -2.08 5.86
CA ILE A 194 -3.09 -1.64 6.66
C ILE A 194 -2.51 -0.39 6.01
N TYR A 195 -2.49 0.70 6.75
CA TYR A 195 -1.86 1.94 6.30
C TYR A 195 -0.55 2.16 7.05
N VAL A 196 0.55 2.15 6.31
CA VAL A 196 1.89 2.35 6.87
C VAL A 196 2.36 3.77 6.55
N ALA A 197 2.37 4.63 7.57
CA ALA A 197 2.86 6.01 7.48
C ALA A 197 4.35 6.06 7.77
N ILE A 198 5.16 6.43 6.76
CA ILE A 198 6.63 6.42 6.84
C ILE A 198 7.14 7.86 6.79
N GLY A 199 7.74 8.35 7.86
CA GLY A 199 8.34 9.68 7.91
C GLY A 199 7.36 10.82 7.64
N GLN A 200 6.08 10.63 7.92
CA GLN A 200 5.05 11.67 7.75
C GLN A 200 4.94 12.56 8.98
N LYS A 201 4.38 13.75 8.82
CA LYS A 201 4.10 14.65 9.94
C LYS A 201 2.99 14.06 10.82
N ARG A 202 3.09 14.20 12.13
CA ARG A 202 2.05 13.74 13.09
C ARG A 202 0.68 14.29 12.74
N SER A 203 0.58 15.57 12.35
CA SER A 203 -0.67 16.20 11.93
C SER A 203 -1.30 15.52 10.72
N THR A 204 -0.49 15.10 9.74
CA THR A 204 -0.98 14.39 8.55
C THR A 204 -1.55 13.02 8.91
N VAL A 205 -0.84 12.28 9.78
CA VAL A 205 -1.32 10.98 10.28
C VAL A 205 -2.61 11.14 11.09
N ALA A 206 -2.68 12.15 11.97
CA ALA A 206 -3.89 12.43 12.75
C ALA A 206 -5.09 12.77 11.85
N SER A 207 -4.91 13.61 10.83
CA SER A 207 -5.99 13.94 9.87
C SER A 207 -6.42 12.73 9.04
N LEU A 208 -5.50 11.83 8.71
CA LEU A 208 -5.82 10.56 8.03
C LEU A 208 -6.70 9.67 8.93
N VAL A 209 -6.28 9.47 10.18
CA VAL A 209 -7.03 8.64 11.15
C VAL A 209 -8.42 9.22 11.36
N GLU A 210 -8.55 10.53 11.56
CA GLU A 210 -9.84 11.21 11.69
C GLU A 210 -10.75 11.00 10.46
N ASN A 211 -10.17 11.05 9.25
CA ASN A 211 -10.92 10.79 8.02
C ASN A 211 -11.39 9.33 7.93
N LEU A 212 -10.54 8.37 8.29
CA LEU A 212 -10.91 6.95 8.34
C LEU A 212 -11.99 6.67 9.38
N GLU A 213 -11.91 7.29 10.57
CA GLU A 213 -12.91 7.18 11.63
C GLU A 213 -14.27 7.74 11.18
N LYS A 214 -14.31 8.94 10.64
CA LYS A 214 -15.54 9.60 10.14
C LYS A 214 -16.28 8.75 9.12
N ASN A 215 -15.54 8.01 8.28
CA ASN A 215 -16.11 7.13 7.26
C ASN A 215 -16.33 5.69 7.76
N GLY A 216 -16.01 5.39 9.02
CA GLY A 216 -16.15 4.07 9.62
C GLY A 216 -15.15 3.04 9.09
N ALA A 217 -14.06 3.48 8.47
CA ALA A 217 -13.05 2.60 7.88
C ALA A 217 -12.05 2.04 8.91
N MET A 218 -11.93 2.66 10.08
CA MET A 218 -11.11 2.11 11.17
C MET A 218 -11.59 0.73 11.64
N ALA A 219 -12.85 0.38 11.43
CA ALA A 219 -13.38 -0.94 11.80
C ALA A 219 -12.69 -2.13 11.09
N TYR A 220 -11.98 -1.88 9.99
CA TYR A 220 -11.24 -2.90 9.23
C TYR A 220 -9.82 -2.44 8.85
N THR A 221 -9.31 -1.38 9.51
CA THR A 221 -8.01 -0.78 9.17
C THR A 221 -7.07 -0.77 10.38
N ILE A 222 -5.80 -1.08 10.15
CA ILE A 222 -4.68 -0.92 11.07
C ILE A 222 -3.82 0.23 10.56
N VAL A 223 -3.45 1.18 11.41
CA VAL A 223 -2.51 2.25 11.07
C VAL A 223 -1.20 2.02 11.78
N VAL A 224 -0.10 1.90 11.03
CA VAL A 224 1.25 1.71 11.57
C VAL A 224 2.08 2.93 11.22
N ALA A 225 2.57 3.67 12.21
CA ALA A 225 3.20 4.96 11.96
C ALA A 225 4.61 5.04 12.55
N ALA A 226 5.55 5.54 11.72
CA ALA A 226 6.80 6.12 12.16
C ALA A 226 6.89 7.54 11.61
N THR A 227 6.73 8.53 12.49
CA THR A 227 6.61 9.93 12.09
C THR A 227 7.97 10.55 11.76
N ALA A 228 7.95 11.71 11.09
CA ALA A 228 9.19 12.43 10.71
C ALA A 228 10.03 12.90 11.90
N SER A 229 9.47 12.94 13.10
CA SER A 229 10.20 13.28 14.34
C SER A 229 10.85 12.07 15.01
N GLU A 230 10.58 10.86 14.52
CA GLU A 230 11.17 9.64 15.05
C GLU A 230 12.50 9.33 14.36
N ALA A 231 13.36 8.60 15.07
CA ALA A 231 14.67 8.22 14.57
C ALA A 231 14.59 7.38 13.28
N SER A 232 15.57 7.52 12.40
CA SER A 232 15.65 6.78 11.12
C SER A 232 15.49 5.26 11.26
N PRO A 233 15.97 4.59 12.32
CA PRO A 233 15.72 3.18 12.55
C PRO A 233 14.25 2.79 12.57
N LEU A 234 13.40 3.56 13.24
CA LEU A 234 11.97 3.29 13.32
C LEU A 234 11.28 3.49 11.96
N GLN A 235 11.70 4.50 11.21
CA GLN A 235 11.22 4.72 9.84
C GLN A 235 11.67 3.61 8.87
N TYR A 236 12.83 2.99 9.14
CA TYR A 236 13.34 1.85 8.37
C TYR A 236 12.53 0.57 8.62
N ILE A 237 12.20 0.26 9.89
CA ILE A 237 11.51 -1.01 10.20
C ILE A 237 10.00 -0.96 9.99
N VAL A 238 9.35 0.22 10.03
CA VAL A 238 7.89 0.36 10.03
C VAL A 238 7.20 -0.32 8.83
N PRO A 239 7.73 -0.30 7.57
CA PRO A 239 7.07 -1.01 6.47
C PRO A 239 7.13 -2.54 6.65
N TYR A 240 8.21 -3.06 7.20
CA TYR A 240 8.31 -4.50 7.49
C TYR A 240 7.38 -4.91 8.63
N SER A 241 7.20 -4.06 9.63
CA SER A 241 6.26 -4.27 10.73
C SER A 241 4.82 -4.35 10.22
N GLY A 242 4.40 -3.39 9.39
CA GLY A 242 3.10 -3.42 8.74
C GLY A 242 2.90 -4.64 7.84
N CYS A 243 3.95 -5.02 7.10
CA CYS A 243 3.94 -6.22 6.25
C CYS A 243 3.74 -7.50 7.08
N ALA A 244 4.45 -7.66 8.21
CA ALA A 244 4.31 -8.79 9.10
C ALA A 244 2.89 -8.90 9.70
N MET A 245 2.26 -7.75 10.02
CA MET A 245 0.85 -7.71 10.45
C MET A 245 -0.09 -8.16 9.33
N GLY A 246 0.17 -7.76 8.08
CA GLY A 246 -0.61 -8.18 6.90
C GLY A 246 -0.48 -9.67 6.60
N GLU A 247 0.72 -10.21 6.70
CA GLU A 247 0.97 -11.63 6.48
C GLU A 247 0.20 -12.54 7.44
N TYR A 248 0.03 -12.11 8.69
CA TYR A 248 -0.78 -12.86 9.66
C TYR A 248 -2.18 -13.16 9.11
N PHE A 249 -2.84 -12.17 8.53
CA PHE A 249 -4.17 -12.35 7.94
C PHE A 249 -4.13 -13.07 6.60
N MET A 250 -3.15 -12.77 5.76
CA MET A 250 -2.98 -13.44 4.45
C MET A 250 -2.84 -14.96 4.59
N TYR A 251 -2.01 -15.42 5.53
CA TYR A 251 -1.83 -16.86 5.80
C TYR A 251 -3.03 -17.53 6.48
N GLN A 252 -3.98 -16.73 6.99
CA GLN A 252 -5.28 -17.22 7.47
C GLN A 252 -6.36 -17.26 6.38
N GLY A 253 -5.98 -17.03 5.12
CA GLY A 253 -6.92 -17.05 4.01
C GLY A 253 -7.71 -15.75 3.81
N LYS A 254 -7.34 -14.68 4.54
CA LYS A 254 -8.00 -13.36 4.39
C LYS A 254 -7.31 -12.53 3.29
N ASP A 255 -8.05 -11.60 2.71
CA ASP A 255 -7.51 -10.63 1.76
C ASP A 255 -7.07 -9.36 2.49
N VAL A 256 -5.87 -8.88 2.19
CA VAL A 256 -5.24 -7.72 2.82
C VAL A 256 -4.91 -6.68 1.76
N LEU A 257 -5.17 -5.41 2.07
CA LEU A 257 -4.66 -4.26 1.33
C LEU A 257 -3.64 -3.53 2.20
N ILE A 258 -2.39 -3.43 1.75
CA ILE A 258 -1.35 -2.69 2.46
C ILE A 258 -0.87 -1.49 1.64
N ILE A 259 -0.82 -0.33 2.29
CA ILE A 259 -0.37 0.93 1.70
C ILE A 259 0.92 1.35 2.37
N TYR A 260 1.95 1.68 1.60
CA TYR A 260 3.22 2.20 2.09
C TYR A 260 3.38 3.67 1.68
N ASP A 261 3.09 4.60 2.58
CA ASP A 261 3.13 6.04 2.31
C ASP A 261 4.23 6.74 3.13
N ASP A 262 5.44 6.97 2.59
CA ASP A 262 5.93 6.62 1.25
C ASP A 262 7.29 5.90 1.31
N LEU A 263 7.56 5.10 0.30
CA LEU A 263 8.83 4.37 0.18
C LEU A 263 10.02 5.25 -0.21
N SER A 264 9.80 6.48 -0.70
CA SER A 264 10.88 7.45 -0.92
C SER A 264 11.54 7.83 0.40
N LYS A 265 10.74 8.10 1.45
CA LYS A 265 11.25 8.37 2.80
C LYS A 265 11.87 7.14 3.45
N HIS A 266 11.31 5.95 3.19
CA HIS A 266 11.91 4.70 3.61
C HIS A 266 13.34 4.55 3.07
N ALA A 267 13.54 4.80 1.78
CA ALA A 267 14.87 4.77 1.17
C ALA A 267 15.82 5.81 1.78
N VAL A 268 15.33 7.02 2.06
CA VAL A 268 16.12 8.08 2.72
C VAL A 268 16.54 7.67 4.14
N ALA A 269 15.64 7.08 4.93
CA ALA A 269 15.95 6.55 6.26
C ALA A 269 17.03 5.47 6.19
N TYR A 270 16.90 4.53 5.23
CA TYR A 270 17.89 3.47 5.02
C TYR A 270 19.25 4.02 4.57
N ARG A 271 19.27 5.04 3.70
CA ARG A 271 20.49 5.75 3.30
C ARG A 271 21.18 6.38 4.52
N ALA A 272 20.42 7.08 5.36
CA ALA A 272 20.96 7.69 6.57
C ALA A 272 21.61 6.65 7.50
N LEU A 273 20.92 5.56 7.77
CA LEU A 273 21.45 4.44 8.58
C LEU A 273 22.71 3.83 7.98
N SER A 274 22.69 3.57 6.67
CA SER A 274 23.83 2.96 5.96
C SER A 274 25.07 3.82 6.01
N LEU A 275 24.93 5.13 5.88
CA LEU A 275 26.04 6.09 6.02
C LEU A 275 26.59 6.13 7.45
N LEU A 276 25.70 6.09 8.47
CA LEU A 276 26.11 6.09 9.88
C LEU A 276 26.91 4.83 10.25
N ILE A 277 26.48 3.66 9.75
CA ILE A 277 27.25 2.39 9.95
C ILE A 277 28.42 2.24 8.97
N ARG A 278 28.75 3.32 8.20
CA ARG A 278 29.89 3.42 7.27
C ARG A 278 29.85 2.41 6.12
N ARG A 279 28.68 2.01 5.65
CA ARG A 279 28.57 1.26 4.38
C ARG A 279 28.97 2.16 3.21
N PRO A 280 29.72 1.64 2.22
CA PRO A 280 30.14 2.45 1.09
C PRO A 280 28.92 2.95 0.29
N PRO A 281 28.83 4.26 0.01
CA PRO A 281 27.72 4.84 -0.76
C PRO A 281 27.88 4.54 -2.25
N GLY A 282 26.74 4.30 -2.91
CA GLY A 282 26.60 4.21 -4.36
C GLY A 282 25.95 5.44 -4.97
N ARG A 283 25.12 5.24 -6.00
CA ARG A 283 24.39 6.31 -6.70
C ARG A 283 23.52 7.10 -5.71
N GLU A 284 23.58 8.43 -5.78
CA GLU A 284 22.83 9.36 -4.89
C GLU A 284 23.07 9.10 -3.40
N ALA A 285 24.25 8.57 -3.06
CA ALA A 285 24.64 8.13 -1.73
C ALA A 285 23.79 7.00 -1.11
N TYR A 286 22.95 6.33 -1.90
CA TYR A 286 22.28 5.12 -1.45
C TYR A 286 23.25 3.92 -1.39
N PRO A 287 23.07 3.00 -0.43
CA PRO A 287 23.86 1.77 -0.39
C PRO A 287 23.54 0.88 -1.59
N GLY A 288 24.46 0.00 -1.97
CA GLY A 288 24.33 -0.87 -3.15
C GLY A 288 23.15 -1.85 -3.09
N ASP A 289 22.62 -2.12 -1.91
CA ASP A 289 21.50 -3.03 -1.65
C ASP A 289 20.13 -2.32 -1.53
N VAL A 290 20.02 -1.05 -1.93
CA VAL A 290 18.73 -0.32 -1.84
C VAL A 290 17.63 -0.92 -2.72
N PHE A 291 17.98 -1.58 -3.82
CA PHE A 291 17.01 -2.36 -4.60
C PHE A 291 16.42 -3.49 -3.75
N TYR A 292 17.27 -4.22 -3.05
CA TYR A 292 16.86 -5.33 -2.19
C TYR A 292 16.03 -4.87 -0.99
N LEU A 293 16.24 -3.65 -0.50
CA LEU A 293 15.40 -3.03 0.54
C LEU A 293 13.91 -3.08 0.18
N HIS A 294 13.55 -2.66 -1.02
CA HIS A 294 12.17 -2.61 -1.47
C HIS A 294 11.69 -3.95 -2.06
N SER A 295 12.56 -4.69 -2.75
CA SER A 295 12.16 -5.96 -3.37
C SER A 295 11.81 -7.02 -2.32
N ARG A 296 12.60 -7.19 -1.24
CA ARG A 296 12.28 -8.14 -0.17
C ARG A 296 11.02 -7.77 0.63
N LEU A 297 10.62 -6.48 0.63
CA LEU A 297 9.36 -6.02 1.21
C LEU A 297 8.18 -6.34 0.29
N LEU A 298 8.27 -5.88 -0.97
CA LEU A 298 7.16 -5.92 -1.92
C LEU A 298 6.89 -7.34 -2.47
N GLU A 299 7.90 -8.21 -2.54
CA GLU A 299 7.72 -9.60 -2.93
C GLU A 299 6.89 -10.43 -1.92
N ARG A 300 6.74 -9.96 -0.69
CA ARG A 300 5.87 -10.58 0.33
C ARG A 300 4.38 -10.39 -0.01
N ALA A 301 4.03 -9.39 -0.82
CA ALA A 301 2.69 -9.20 -1.33
C ALA A 301 2.43 -10.19 -2.49
N ALA A 302 1.43 -11.04 -2.32
CA ALA A 302 1.11 -12.10 -3.26
C ALA A 302 -0.35 -12.57 -3.10
N LYS A 303 -0.84 -13.33 -4.08
CA LYS A 303 -2.03 -14.20 -3.95
C LYS A 303 -1.54 -15.61 -3.68
N LEU A 304 -1.91 -16.17 -2.54
CA LEU A 304 -1.59 -17.55 -2.20
C LEU A 304 -2.52 -18.52 -2.94
N ASP A 305 -2.03 -19.72 -3.18
CA ASP A 305 -2.86 -20.81 -3.69
C ASP A 305 -3.80 -21.36 -2.60
N ASP A 306 -4.72 -22.25 -3.02
CA ASP A 306 -5.75 -22.77 -2.13
C ASP A 306 -5.17 -23.74 -1.07
N GLU A 307 -4.02 -24.37 -1.33
CA GLU A 307 -3.32 -25.25 -0.38
C GLU A 307 -2.67 -24.46 0.75
N HIS A 308 -2.27 -23.21 0.48
CA HIS A 308 -1.67 -22.29 1.44
C HIS A 308 -2.67 -21.27 2.01
N GLY A 309 -3.99 -21.59 1.97
CA GLY A 309 -5.06 -20.81 2.57
C GLY A 309 -5.77 -19.85 1.63
N GLY A 310 -5.30 -19.64 0.40
CA GLY A 310 -5.99 -18.84 -0.62
C GLY A 310 -6.09 -17.34 -0.33
N GLY A 311 -5.43 -16.84 0.71
CA GLY A 311 -5.42 -15.41 1.06
C GLY A 311 -4.61 -14.57 0.08
N SER A 312 -4.70 -13.25 0.22
CA SER A 312 -3.91 -12.31 -0.58
C SER A 312 -3.43 -11.11 0.21
N MET A 313 -2.31 -10.55 -0.21
CA MET A 313 -1.87 -9.24 0.23
C MET A 313 -1.58 -8.39 -1.00
N THR A 314 -2.37 -7.33 -1.20
CA THR A 314 -2.22 -6.37 -2.29
C THR A 314 -1.45 -5.17 -1.76
N ALA A 315 -0.35 -4.80 -2.40
CA ALA A 315 0.49 -3.69 -1.99
C ALA A 315 0.30 -2.47 -2.90
N LEU A 316 0.06 -1.32 -2.28
CA LEU A 316 0.06 -0.01 -2.93
C LEU A 316 1.22 0.83 -2.36
N PRO A 317 2.45 0.63 -2.83
CA PRO A 317 3.56 1.51 -2.48
C PRO A 317 3.35 2.89 -3.12
N ILE A 318 3.73 3.94 -2.38
CA ILE A 318 3.73 5.31 -2.86
C ILE A 318 5.16 5.77 -3.03
N ILE A 319 5.46 6.39 -4.17
CA ILE A 319 6.74 7.04 -4.47
C ILE A 319 6.48 8.50 -4.81
N GLU A 320 7.29 9.37 -4.24
CA GLU A 320 7.29 10.81 -4.55
C GLU A 320 8.36 11.11 -5.59
N THR A 321 7.96 11.75 -6.69
CA THR A 321 8.86 12.28 -7.72
C THR A 321 9.12 13.77 -7.50
N GLN A 322 10.12 14.28 -8.21
CA GLN A 322 10.41 15.70 -8.33
C GLN A 322 10.32 16.09 -9.81
N ALA A 323 9.49 17.08 -10.12
CA ALA A 323 9.25 17.56 -11.49
C ALA A 323 8.85 16.43 -12.48
N GLY A 324 8.11 15.44 -12.00
CA GLY A 324 7.67 14.30 -12.82
C GLY A 324 8.76 13.33 -13.26
N ASP A 325 9.97 13.41 -12.70
CA ASP A 325 11.10 12.54 -13.09
C ASP A 325 10.92 11.11 -12.55
N ILE A 326 10.40 10.24 -13.40
CA ILE A 326 10.27 8.80 -13.13
C ILE A 326 11.57 8.02 -13.40
N SER A 327 12.58 8.67 -14.02
CA SER A 327 13.87 8.06 -14.33
C SER A 327 14.89 8.15 -13.19
N ALA A 328 14.55 8.84 -12.10
CA ALA A 328 15.34 8.90 -10.90
C ALA A 328 15.57 7.52 -10.28
N TYR A 329 16.57 7.39 -9.41
CA TYR A 329 17.07 6.08 -8.96
C TYR A 329 16.03 5.26 -8.19
N ILE A 330 15.38 5.83 -7.19
CA ILE A 330 14.38 5.10 -6.40
C ILE A 330 13.09 4.82 -7.19
N PRO A 331 12.50 5.78 -7.93
CA PRO A 331 11.38 5.50 -8.84
C PRO A 331 11.62 4.32 -9.77
N THR A 332 12.74 4.33 -10.50
CA THR A 332 13.09 3.26 -11.45
C THR A 332 13.17 1.89 -10.78
N ASN A 333 13.76 1.81 -9.59
CA ASN A 333 13.85 0.56 -8.83
C ASN A 333 12.45 0.03 -8.48
N VAL A 334 11.57 0.87 -7.94
CA VAL A 334 10.24 0.43 -7.50
C VAL A 334 9.33 0.10 -8.68
N ILE A 335 9.39 0.85 -9.80
CA ILE A 335 8.69 0.51 -11.05
C ILE A 335 9.07 -0.90 -11.54
N SER A 336 10.34 -1.28 -11.42
CA SER A 336 10.79 -2.60 -11.86
C SER A 336 10.35 -3.75 -10.94
N ILE A 337 10.16 -3.48 -9.64
CA ILE A 337 9.71 -4.47 -8.65
C ILE A 337 8.19 -4.69 -8.73
N THR A 338 7.42 -3.66 -9.08
CA THR A 338 5.95 -3.69 -9.05
C THR A 338 5.34 -4.26 -10.33
N ASP A 339 4.06 -4.67 -10.24
CA ASP A 339 3.30 -5.23 -11.35
C ASP A 339 2.57 -4.15 -12.18
N GLY A 340 2.97 -2.91 -12.02
CA GLY A 340 2.44 -1.75 -12.72
C GLY A 340 2.55 -0.48 -11.90
N GLN A 341 2.12 0.64 -12.49
CA GLN A 341 2.13 1.94 -11.84
C GLN A 341 0.95 2.82 -12.26
N ILE A 342 0.45 3.57 -11.30
CA ILE A 342 -0.50 4.67 -11.48
C ILE A 342 0.31 5.97 -11.39
N PHE A 343 0.51 6.63 -12.53
CA PHE A 343 1.24 7.88 -12.62
C PHE A 343 0.30 9.08 -12.49
N LEU A 344 0.56 9.93 -11.50
CA LEU A 344 -0.18 11.16 -11.26
C LEU A 344 0.61 12.36 -11.81
N GLU A 345 0.00 13.03 -12.76
CA GLU A 345 0.61 14.13 -13.50
C GLU A 345 0.23 15.49 -12.91
N THR A 346 1.22 16.33 -12.65
CA THR A 346 1.04 17.65 -12.04
C THR A 346 0.22 18.60 -12.94
N GLU A 347 0.40 18.51 -14.26
CA GLU A 347 -0.36 19.33 -15.21
C GLU A 347 -1.84 19.00 -15.19
N LEU A 348 -2.22 17.72 -15.14
CA LEU A 348 -3.62 17.31 -15.00
C LEU A 348 -4.22 17.80 -13.68
N PHE A 349 -3.45 17.72 -12.59
CA PHE A 349 -3.89 18.20 -11.28
C PHE A 349 -4.18 19.72 -11.31
N HIS A 350 -3.27 20.51 -11.87
CA HIS A 350 -3.42 21.96 -11.97
C HIS A 350 -4.54 22.40 -12.95
N SER A 351 -4.83 21.58 -13.96
CA SER A 351 -5.96 21.82 -14.87
C SER A 351 -7.32 21.40 -14.30
N GLY A 352 -7.35 20.92 -13.03
CA GLY A 352 -8.59 20.51 -12.36
C GLY A 352 -9.11 19.12 -12.76
N VAL A 353 -8.27 18.29 -13.40
CA VAL A 353 -8.57 16.88 -13.66
C VAL A 353 -8.15 16.07 -12.45
N MET A 354 -9.11 15.69 -11.62
CA MET A 354 -8.88 14.92 -10.40
C MET A 354 -9.75 13.67 -10.36
N PRO A 355 -9.16 12.46 -10.12
CA PRO A 355 -7.74 12.20 -9.90
C PRO A 355 -6.89 12.42 -11.16
N ALA A 356 -5.65 12.90 -10.96
CA ALA A 356 -4.74 13.32 -12.04
C ALA A 356 -4.01 12.14 -12.70
N VAL A 357 -4.72 11.05 -12.97
CA VAL A 357 -4.15 9.82 -13.55
C VAL A 357 -3.83 10.01 -15.01
N ASN A 358 -2.56 9.83 -15.36
CA ASN A 358 -2.12 9.82 -16.76
C ASN A 358 -2.26 8.40 -17.36
N PRO A 359 -3.21 8.17 -18.29
CA PRO A 359 -3.45 6.84 -18.84
C PRO A 359 -2.33 6.36 -19.77
N GLY A 360 -1.55 7.27 -20.37
CA GLY A 360 -0.48 6.93 -21.30
C GLY A 360 0.71 6.27 -20.62
N VAL A 361 1.04 6.71 -19.41
CA VAL A 361 2.20 6.23 -18.63
C VAL A 361 1.80 5.21 -17.56
N SER A 362 0.54 5.22 -17.13
CA SER A 362 0.02 4.26 -16.14
C SER A 362 -0.21 2.89 -16.78
N VAL A 363 0.20 1.84 -16.09
CA VAL A 363 0.13 0.46 -16.59
C VAL A 363 -0.25 -0.48 -15.46
N SER A 364 -1.18 -1.40 -15.71
CA SER A 364 -1.40 -2.59 -14.90
C SER A 364 -0.99 -3.84 -15.70
N ARG A 365 -0.03 -4.61 -15.20
CA ARG A 365 0.40 -5.85 -15.87
C ARG A 365 -0.61 -6.99 -15.73
N VAL A 366 -1.50 -6.92 -14.74
CA VAL A 366 -2.62 -7.86 -14.58
C VAL A 366 -3.75 -7.50 -15.55
N GLY A 367 -4.01 -6.20 -15.72
CA GLY A 367 -4.97 -5.68 -16.68
C GLY A 367 -6.39 -6.25 -16.51
N GLY A 368 -7.02 -6.62 -17.59
CA GLY A 368 -8.42 -7.09 -17.61
C GLY A 368 -8.71 -8.37 -16.78
N ASN A 369 -7.68 -9.08 -16.29
CA ASN A 369 -7.88 -10.19 -15.34
C ASN A 369 -8.25 -9.68 -13.93
N ALA A 370 -7.93 -8.42 -13.64
CA ALA A 370 -8.31 -7.72 -12.42
C ALA A 370 -9.63 -6.93 -12.56
N GLN A 371 -10.43 -7.19 -13.57
CA GLN A 371 -11.74 -6.56 -13.79
C GLN A 371 -12.86 -7.60 -13.81
N ILE A 372 -14.03 -7.19 -13.29
CA ILE A 372 -15.26 -7.95 -13.55
C ILE A 372 -15.59 -7.92 -15.04
N LYS A 373 -16.29 -8.94 -15.53
CA LYS A 373 -16.60 -9.07 -16.98
C LYS A 373 -17.39 -7.87 -17.52
N ALA A 374 -18.29 -7.31 -16.73
CA ALA A 374 -19.04 -6.11 -17.09
C ALA A 374 -18.10 -4.90 -17.32
N MET A 375 -17.16 -4.62 -16.40
CA MET A 375 -16.20 -3.53 -16.55
C MET A 375 -15.29 -3.77 -17.76
N LYS A 376 -14.77 -4.96 -17.94
CA LYS A 376 -13.92 -5.31 -19.09
C LYS A 376 -14.63 -5.07 -20.43
N LYS A 377 -15.94 -5.39 -20.52
CA LYS A 377 -16.76 -5.18 -21.72
C LYS A 377 -16.92 -3.70 -22.04
N VAL A 378 -17.11 -2.87 -21.03
CA VAL A 378 -17.41 -1.43 -21.17
C VAL A 378 -16.16 -0.58 -21.31
N ALA A 379 -15.13 -0.84 -20.51
CA ALA A 379 -13.93 -0.03 -20.44
C ALA A 379 -12.79 -0.47 -21.38
N GLY A 380 -12.95 -1.56 -22.13
CA GLY A 380 -11.90 -2.15 -22.95
C GLY A 380 -11.23 -1.21 -23.95
N THR A 381 -11.95 -0.24 -24.48
CA THR A 381 -11.45 0.78 -25.43
C THR A 381 -11.19 2.14 -24.78
N LEU A 382 -11.62 2.35 -23.54
CA LEU A 382 -11.62 3.66 -22.88
C LEU A 382 -10.22 4.27 -22.81
N LYS A 383 -9.24 3.49 -22.40
CA LYS A 383 -7.86 3.94 -22.29
C LYS A 383 -7.30 4.41 -23.63
N LEU A 384 -7.60 3.69 -24.73
CA LEU A 384 -7.17 4.05 -26.07
C LEU A 384 -7.83 5.36 -26.51
N ILE A 385 -9.14 5.50 -26.35
CA ILE A 385 -9.89 6.70 -26.72
C ILE A 385 -9.38 7.92 -25.95
N TYR A 386 -9.14 7.77 -24.65
CA TYR A 386 -8.63 8.86 -23.83
C TYR A 386 -7.19 9.25 -24.22
N SER A 387 -6.31 8.29 -24.50
CA SER A 387 -4.95 8.57 -24.97
C SER A 387 -4.95 9.31 -26.32
N GLN A 388 -5.78 8.86 -27.27
CA GLN A 388 -5.96 9.54 -28.56
C GLN A 388 -6.52 10.97 -28.38
N TYR A 389 -7.47 11.16 -27.49
CA TYR A 389 -7.97 12.49 -27.17
C TYR A 389 -6.87 13.42 -26.68
N ARG A 390 -6.00 12.96 -25.76
CA ARG A 390 -4.89 13.78 -25.25
C ARG A 390 -3.91 14.20 -26.33
N GLU A 391 -3.58 13.29 -27.26
CA GLU A 391 -2.75 13.62 -28.42
C GLU A 391 -3.43 14.66 -29.32
N LEU A 392 -4.69 14.43 -29.67
CA LEU A 392 -5.45 15.36 -30.52
C LEU A 392 -5.66 16.73 -29.83
N ALA A 393 -5.93 16.78 -28.54
CA ALA A 393 -6.10 18.02 -27.78
C ALA A 393 -4.82 18.88 -27.79
N SER A 394 -3.63 18.23 -27.73
CA SER A 394 -2.35 18.91 -27.87
C SER A 394 -2.18 19.55 -29.25
N PHE A 395 -2.55 18.84 -30.32
CA PHE A 395 -2.49 19.37 -31.70
C PHE A 395 -3.54 20.45 -31.98
N ALA A 396 -4.74 20.29 -31.41
CA ALA A 396 -5.86 21.24 -31.60
C ALA A 396 -5.57 22.66 -31.09
N GLN A 397 -4.65 22.81 -30.15
CA GLN A 397 -4.19 24.11 -29.67
C GLN A 397 -3.41 24.91 -30.74
N PHE A 398 -2.89 24.26 -31.78
CA PHE A 398 -2.06 24.89 -32.80
C PHE A 398 -2.74 24.99 -34.18
N GLY A 399 -3.93 24.38 -34.38
CA GLY A 399 -4.62 24.35 -35.69
C GLY A 399 -6.06 24.85 -35.63
N SER A 400 -6.45 25.70 -36.61
CA SER A 400 -7.80 26.30 -36.67
C SER A 400 -8.81 25.46 -37.47
N ASP A 401 -8.38 24.56 -38.37
CA ASP A 401 -9.26 23.78 -39.25
C ASP A 401 -9.20 22.30 -38.93
N LEU A 402 -10.06 21.86 -38.04
CA LEU A 402 -10.24 20.43 -37.72
C LEU A 402 -11.41 19.87 -38.56
N ASP A 403 -11.24 18.68 -39.13
CA ASP A 403 -12.31 17.94 -39.75
C ASP A 403 -13.41 17.52 -38.78
N ALA A 404 -14.58 17.13 -39.29
CA ALA A 404 -15.76 16.79 -38.48
C ALA A 404 -15.50 15.58 -37.58
N ASP A 405 -14.73 14.56 -38.03
CA ASP A 405 -14.44 13.37 -37.25
C ASP A 405 -13.50 13.69 -36.10
N THR A 406 -12.49 14.52 -36.33
CA THR A 406 -11.55 14.97 -35.28
C THR A 406 -12.28 15.78 -34.21
N LYS A 407 -13.22 16.68 -34.62
CA LYS A 407 -14.07 17.44 -33.70
C LYS A 407 -14.93 16.51 -32.83
N ALA A 408 -15.58 15.51 -33.44
CA ALA A 408 -16.41 14.54 -32.72
C ALA A 408 -15.60 13.74 -31.70
N ARG A 409 -14.35 13.30 -32.03
CA ARG A 409 -13.46 12.64 -31.12
C ARG A 409 -12.99 13.52 -29.96
N LEU A 410 -12.70 14.78 -30.23
CA LEU A 410 -12.35 15.76 -29.20
C LEU A 410 -13.51 15.97 -28.23
N GLU A 411 -14.73 16.16 -28.74
CA GLU A 411 -15.92 16.31 -27.92
C GLU A 411 -16.21 15.08 -27.07
N GLN A 412 -16.06 13.86 -27.63
CA GLN A 412 -16.17 12.62 -26.86
C GLN A 412 -15.11 12.55 -25.77
N GLY A 413 -13.86 12.91 -26.09
CA GLY A 413 -12.75 12.91 -25.13
C GLY A 413 -12.96 13.87 -23.98
N VAL A 414 -13.48 15.08 -24.24
CA VAL A 414 -13.85 16.05 -23.17
C VAL A 414 -14.86 15.43 -22.21
N ARG A 415 -15.92 14.79 -22.73
CA ARG A 415 -16.93 14.12 -21.89
C ARG A 415 -16.35 12.95 -21.10
N ILE A 416 -15.42 12.18 -21.68
CA ILE A 416 -14.69 11.12 -20.95
C ILE A 416 -13.92 11.72 -19.79
N VAL A 417 -13.19 12.83 -20.00
CA VAL A 417 -12.46 13.51 -18.91
C VAL A 417 -13.40 13.93 -17.80
N GLU A 418 -14.55 14.55 -18.14
CA GLU A 418 -15.54 14.96 -17.14
C GLU A 418 -16.14 13.78 -16.36
N VAL A 419 -16.46 12.68 -17.04
CA VAL A 419 -16.92 11.43 -16.38
C VAL A 419 -15.87 10.85 -15.45
N LEU A 420 -14.57 10.89 -15.80
CA LEU A 420 -13.50 10.34 -15.00
C LEU A 420 -13.13 11.20 -13.79
N LYS A 421 -13.53 12.48 -13.78
CA LYS A 421 -13.37 13.32 -12.59
C LYS A 421 -14.19 12.78 -11.43
N GLN A 422 -13.60 12.81 -10.24
CA GLN A 422 -14.21 12.27 -9.02
C GLN A 422 -13.75 13.06 -7.79
N ASN A 423 -14.66 13.30 -6.85
CA ASN A 423 -14.31 13.93 -5.59
C ASN A 423 -13.56 12.96 -4.68
N GLN A 424 -12.73 13.52 -3.80
CA GLN A 424 -12.13 12.75 -2.70
C GLN A 424 -13.22 12.28 -1.72
N ASN A 425 -12.94 11.18 -1.03
CA ASN A 425 -13.83 10.52 -0.06
C ASN A 425 -15.22 10.14 -0.66
N ALA A 426 -15.27 9.93 -1.95
CA ALA A 426 -16.50 9.57 -2.66
C ALA A 426 -16.25 8.39 -3.62
N PRO A 427 -15.86 7.21 -3.11
CA PRO A 427 -15.69 6.04 -3.95
C PRO A 427 -17.03 5.62 -4.59
N VAL A 428 -17.00 5.27 -5.87
CA VAL A 428 -18.16 4.86 -6.65
C VAL A 428 -18.21 3.34 -6.77
N PRO A 429 -19.33 2.68 -6.43
CA PRO A 429 -19.51 1.24 -6.63
C PRO A 429 -19.33 0.84 -8.08
N VAL A 430 -18.77 -0.35 -8.32
CA VAL A 430 -18.37 -0.80 -9.67
C VAL A 430 -19.54 -0.89 -10.65
N GLU A 431 -20.72 -1.27 -10.20
CA GLU A 431 -21.94 -1.33 -11.01
C GLU A 431 -22.35 0.04 -11.53
N LYS A 432 -22.22 1.08 -10.71
CA LYS A 432 -22.48 2.49 -11.12
C LYS A 432 -21.39 3.00 -12.05
N GLN A 433 -20.12 2.62 -11.81
CA GLN A 433 -19.03 2.92 -12.75
C GLN A 433 -19.31 2.30 -14.12
N VAL A 434 -19.75 1.05 -14.18
CA VAL A 434 -20.11 0.38 -15.44
C VAL A 434 -21.21 1.15 -16.18
N ALA A 435 -22.24 1.64 -15.48
CA ALA A 435 -23.35 2.36 -16.09
C ALA A 435 -22.90 3.69 -16.74
N ILE A 436 -22.17 4.52 -16.00
CA ILE A 436 -21.72 5.82 -16.54
C ILE A 436 -20.66 5.67 -17.65
N LEU A 437 -19.76 4.71 -17.51
CA LEU A 437 -18.77 4.39 -18.53
C LEU A 437 -19.41 3.82 -19.79
N TYR A 438 -20.47 3.01 -19.65
CA TYR A 438 -21.28 2.57 -20.78
C TYR A 438 -21.90 3.75 -21.52
N ALA A 439 -22.50 4.70 -20.79
CA ALA A 439 -23.12 5.88 -21.40
C ALA A 439 -22.12 6.72 -22.23
N VAL A 440 -20.89 6.93 -21.73
CA VAL A 440 -19.89 7.73 -22.45
C VAL A 440 -19.24 6.96 -23.59
N THR A 441 -18.96 5.67 -23.42
CA THR A 441 -18.30 4.87 -24.47
C THR A 441 -19.23 4.53 -25.63
N LYS A 442 -20.53 4.37 -25.38
CA LYS A 442 -21.55 4.13 -26.40
C LYS A 442 -22.11 5.41 -27.04
N GLY A 443 -21.60 6.59 -26.65
CA GLY A 443 -21.98 7.86 -27.23
C GLY A 443 -23.36 8.38 -26.79
N ILE A 444 -23.98 7.79 -25.76
CA ILE A 444 -25.29 8.27 -25.23
C ILE A 444 -25.14 9.71 -24.69
N LEU A 445 -23.97 10.03 -24.09
CA LEU A 445 -23.65 11.37 -23.61
C LEU A 445 -23.32 12.39 -24.69
N SER A 446 -23.35 12.04 -25.98
CA SER A 446 -22.99 12.95 -27.07
C SER A 446 -23.84 14.22 -27.12
N LYS A 447 -25.10 14.14 -26.68
CA LYS A 447 -26.07 15.25 -26.63
C LYS A 447 -25.98 16.05 -25.32
N VAL A 448 -25.24 15.61 -24.32
CA VAL A 448 -25.08 16.31 -23.04
C VAL A 448 -23.89 17.25 -23.12
N ALA A 449 -24.06 18.51 -22.70
CA ALA A 449 -22.94 19.45 -22.64
C ALA A 449 -21.89 18.99 -21.63
N ALA A 450 -20.59 19.20 -21.90
CA ALA A 450 -19.53 18.76 -21.05
C ALA A 450 -19.64 19.31 -19.60
N GLU A 451 -20.06 20.57 -19.46
CA GLU A 451 -20.30 21.24 -18.17
C GLU A 451 -21.43 20.61 -17.35
N ASP A 452 -22.35 19.89 -17.98
CA ASP A 452 -23.50 19.25 -17.35
C ASP A 452 -23.28 17.77 -17.03
N VAL A 453 -22.16 17.16 -17.46
CA VAL A 453 -21.86 15.73 -17.27
C VAL A 453 -21.90 15.33 -15.79
N ARG A 454 -21.40 16.17 -14.90
CA ARG A 454 -21.42 15.88 -13.46
C ARG A 454 -22.83 15.84 -12.89
N ALA A 455 -23.66 16.83 -13.23
CA ALA A 455 -25.04 16.84 -12.78
C ALA A 455 -25.86 15.69 -13.41
N TYR A 456 -25.52 15.30 -14.63
CA TYR A 456 -26.07 14.10 -15.28
C TYR A 456 -25.69 12.82 -14.48
N GLU A 457 -24.41 12.68 -14.08
CA GLU A 457 -23.91 11.54 -13.30
C GLU A 457 -24.63 11.43 -11.95
N ASP A 458 -24.73 12.52 -11.20
CA ASP A 458 -25.41 12.55 -9.89
C ASP A 458 -26.88 12.15 -10.00
N GLY A 459 -27.59 12.66 -11.00
CA GLY A 459 -28.98 12.32 -11.25
C GLY A 459 -29.15 10.89 -11.76
N LEU A 460 -28.23 10.40 -12.60
CA LEU A 460 -28.23 9.00 -13.05
C LEU A 460 -28.08 8.05 -11.86
N TYR A 461 -27.14 8.29 -10.96
CA TYR A 461 -26.94 7.44 -9.79
C TYR A 461 -28.16 7.42 -8.87
N THR A 462 -28.86 8.54 -8.74
CA THR A 462 -30.13 8.62 -8.01
C THR A 462 -31.21 7.79 -8.70
N LEU A 463 -31.33 7.89 -10.03
CA LEU A 463 -32.28 7.07 -10.79
C LEU A 463 -32.00 5.57 -10.61
N LEU A 464 -30.74 5.15 -10.77
CA LEU A 464 -30.33 3.74 -10.65
C LEU A 464 -30.58 3.17 -9.25
N ASP A 465 -30.63 4.01 -8.22
CA ASP A 465 -30.97 3.58 -6.86
C ASP A 465 -32.49 3.54 -6.59
N THR A 466 -33.28 4.36 -7.27
CA THR A 466 -34.71 4.57 -6.95
C THR A 466 -35.67 3.92 -7.94
N ASP A 467 -35.26 3.76 -9.20
CA ASP A 467 -36.04 3.09 -10.22
C ASP A 467 -35.93 1.56 -10.11
N ALA A 468 -37.05 0.85 -10.24
CA ALA A 468 -37.08 -0.59 -10.06
C ALA A 468 -36.23 -1.35 -11.10
N ASP A 469 -36.27 -0.91 -12.36
CA ASP A 469 -35.48 -1.54 -13.43
C ASP A 469 -34.01 -1.19 -13.32
N GLY A 470 -33.70 0.07 -12.96
CA GLY A 470 -32.34 0.53 -12.67
C GLY A 470 -31.71 -0.23 -11.51
N ALA A 471 -32.40 -0.36 -10.39
CA ALA A 471 -31.95 -1.09 -9.23
C ALA A 471 -31.73 -2.60 -9.52
N ALA A 472 -32.62 -3.22 -10.31
CA ALA A 472 -32.47 -4.61 -10.73
C ALA A 472 -31.20 -4.83 -11.58
N VAL A 473 -30.91 -3.92 -12.52
CA VAL A 473 -29.68 -3.97 -13.33
C VAL A 473 -28.44 -3.82 -12.46
N MET A 474 -28.43 -2.88 -11.50
CA MET A 474 -27.31 -2.69 -10.58
C MET A 474 -27.08 -3.92 -9.70
N GLN A 475 -28.15 -4.50 -9.18
CA GLN A 475 -28.08 -5.72 -8.35
C GLN A 475 -27.54 -6.92 -9.16
N GLU A 476 -27.94 -7.07 -10.42
CA GLU A 476 -27.47 -8.16 -11.28
C GLU A 476 -25.97 -8.01 -11.58
N ILE A 477 -25.51 -6.81 -11.93
CA ILE A 477 -24.08 -6.54 -12.17
C ILE A 477 -23.26 -6.77 -10.90
N SER A 478 -23.76 -6.32 -9.76
CA SER A 478 -23.07 -6.51 -8.47
C SER A 478 -22.97 -7.99 -8.09
N ALA A 479 -24.04 -8.77 -8.28
CA ALA A 479 -24.08 -10.19 -7.91
C ALA A 479 -23.29 -11.09 -8.88
N THR A 480 -23.36 -10.84 -10.20
CA THR A 480 -22.78 -11.73 -11.22
C THR A 480 -21.42 -11.26 -11.75
N GLY A 481 -21.13 -9.97 -11.63
CA GLY A 481 -19.98 -9.33 -12.27
C GLY A 481 -20.07 -9.28 -13.79
N LYS A 482 -21.26 -9.53 -14.39
CA LYS A 482 -21.48 -9.63 -15.83
C LYS A 482 -22.49 -8.62 -16.31
N LEU A 483 -22.40 -8.28 -17.58
CA LEU A 483 -23.38 -7.52 -18.32
C LEU A 483 -23.88 -8.38 -19.48
N GLU A 484 -24.89 -9.24 -19.17
CA GLU A 484 -25.53 -10.13 -20.15
C GLU A 484 -26.39 -9.31 -21.12
N ALA A 485 -26.79 -9.89 -22.25
CA ALA A 485 -27.49 -9.19 -23.31
C ALA A 485 -28.80 -8.50 -22.86
N ASP A 486 -29.60 -9.20 -22.07
CA ASP A 486 -30.88 -8.69 -21.57
C ASP A 486 -30.66 -7.53 -20.57
N THR A 487 -29.63 -7.64 -19.70
CA THR A 487 -29.26 -6.59 -18.75
C THR A 487 -28.67 -5.38 -19.45
N GLU A 488 -27.88 -5.61 -20.50
CA GLU A 488 -27.34 -4.52 -21.34
C GLU A 488 -28.44 -3.76 -22.06
N GLU A 489 -29.46 -4.45 -22.59
CA GLU A 489 -30.58 -3.80 -23.25
C GLU A 489 -31.42 -2.95 -22.29
N LYS A 490 -31.69 -3.48 -21.09
CA LYS A 490 -32.37 -2.71 -20.02
C LYS A 490 -31.55 -1.48 -19.60
N LEU A 491 -30.25 -1.66 -19.36
CA LEU A 491 -29.35 -0.55 -19.02
C LEU A 491 -29.35 0.50 -20.11
N LYS A 492 -29.23 0.11 -21.38
CA LYS A 492 -29.24 1.01 -22.53
C LYS A 492 -30.56 1.80 -22.61
N SER A 493 -31.70 1.12 -22.52
CA SER A 493 -33.02 1.74 -22.54
C SER A 493 -33.19 2.76 -21.40
N ALA A 494 -32.79 2.40 -20.18
CA ALA A 494 -32.85 3.30 -19.02
C ALA A 494 -31.97 4.53 -19.22
N LEU A 495 -30.75 4.37 -19.74
CA LEU A 495 -29.83 5.47 -20.02
C LEU A 495 -30.33 6.40 -21.12
N GLU A 496 -30.87 5.86 -22.23
CA GLU A 496 -31.44 6.64 -23.33
C GLU A 496 -32.65 7.46 -22.86
N SER A 497 -33.57 6.83 -22.14
CA SER A 497 -34.75 7.50 -21.58
C SER A 497 -34.34 8.58 -20.56
N TYR A 498 -33.41 8.30 -19.69
CA TYR A 498 -32.89 9.27 -18.73
C TYR A 498 -32.22 10.47 -19.44
N THR A 499 -31.41 10.21 -20.47
CA THR A 499 -30.71 11.24 -21.23
C THR A 499 -31.71 12.19 -21.93
N GLU A 500 -32.76 11.65 -22.56
CA GLU A 500 -33.81 12.48 -23.19
C GLU A 500 -34.54 13.33 -22.15
N ASN A 501 -34.91 12.79 -21.02
CA ASN A 501 -35.55 13.51 -19.94
C ASN A 501 -34.64 14.61 -19.36
N PHE A 502 -33.35 14.31 -19.18
CA PHE A 502 -32.35 15.24 -18.65
C PHE A 502 -32.17 16.46 -19.58
N ILE A 503 -32.11 16.21 -20.90
CA ILE A 503 -31.98 17.28 -21.91
C ILE A 503 -33.26 18.14 -21.96
N ASN A 504 -34.44 17.52 -21.95
CA ASN A 504 -35.72 18.22 -22.03
C ASN A 504 -36.04 19.06 -20.78
N THR A 505 -35.49 18.69 -19.61
CA THR A 505 -35.71 19.43 -18.36
C THR A 505 -34.77 20.62 -18.18
N ARG A 506 -33.69 20.69 -18.96
CA ARG A 506 -32.77 21.84 -18.97
C ARG A 506 -32.97 22.70 -20.22
N PRO A 507 -33.31 23.97 -20.07
CA PRO A 507 -33.37 24.86 -21.22
C PRO A 507 -31.99 24.96 -21.88
N ALA A 508 -31.94 24.83 -23.21
CA ALA A 508 -30.75 25.11 -23.99
C ALA A 508 -30.27 26.53 -23.64
N LYS A 509 -29.03 26.63 -23.12
CA LYS A 509 -28.38 27.94 -22.92
C LYS A 509 -27.95 28.54 -24.22
#